data_da2d8c8321861064c4a47b0876d0baa2
#
_entry.id   da2d8c8321861064c4a47b0876d0baa2
#
_cell.length_a   1.000
_cell.length_b   1.000
_cell.length_c   1.000
_cell.angle_alpha   90.00
_cell.angle_beta   90.00
_cell.angle_gamma   90.00
#
_symmetry.space_group_name_H-M   'P 1'
#
loop_
_entity.id
_entity.type
_entity.pdbx_description
1 polymer ?
#
loop_
_entity_poly.entity_id
_entity_poly.type
_entity_poly.pdbx_seq_one_letter_code
_entity_poly.pdbx_strand_id
1 'polypeptide(L)'
;MKKTVQRTSKFKAFWGMLALVFVLGAGLFAEDLAFVSHAESAAKVTASSAKIRKTADSSSEVIGSAAKDKTISIKSQTKGADGYTWYEVYVDASTLGYIRSDLVSITDGSTPPSSSGTTTTTTTTTTT
;
A
#
# COMPACT_ATOMS: atom_id res chain seq x y z
N MET A 1 27.12 20.92 36.67
CA MET A 1 27.14 19.66 35.91
C MET A 1 26.14 18.62 36.36
N LYS A 2 25.38 18.88 37.42
CA LYS A 2 24.32 17.95 37.89
C LYS A 2 22.93 18.25 37.36
N LYS A 3 22.75 19.24 36.49
CA LYS A 3 21.44 19.66 35.95
C LYS A 3 20.90 18.83 34.82
N THR A 4 21.72 18.00 34.17
CA THR A 4 21.34 17.21 32.98
C THR A 4 20.61 15.91 33.34
N VAL A 5 20.80 15.40 34.57
CA VAL A 5 20.23 14.13 35.01
C VAL A 5 18.76 14.27 35.44
N GLN A 6 18.34 15.43 35.89
CA GLN A 6 16.96 15.65 36.35
C GLN A 6 15.95 15.82 35.23
N ARG A 7 16.36 16.17 34.02
CA ARG A 7 15.47 16.29 32.86
C ARG A 7 14.96 14.96 32.35
N THR A 8 15.75 13.92 32.48
CA THR A 8 15.39 12.59 32.02
C THR A 8 14.31 11.94 32.89
N SER A 9 14.28 12.25 34.17
CA SER A 9 13.31 11.71 35.13
C SER A 9 11.89 12.26 34.87
N LYS A 10 11.78 13.54 34.58
CA LYS A 10 10.48 14.17 34.27
C LYS A 10 9.88 13.68 32.95
N PHE A 11 10.72 13.33 31.99
CA PHE A 11 10.29 12.85 30.72
C PHE A 11 9.68 11.43 30.80
N LYS A 12 10.24 10.56 31.64
CA LYS A 12 9.72 9.22 31.87
C LYS A 12 8.36 9.21 32.57
N ALA A 13 8.13 10.12 33.51
CA ALA A 13 6.84 10.25 34.18
C ALA A 13 5.74 10.76 33.25
N PHE A 14 6.07 11.64 32.34
CA PHE A 14 5.15 12.16 31.33
C PHE A 14 4.73 11.07 30.32
N TRP A 15 5.65 10.23 29.90
CA TRP A 15 5.36 9.11 29.01
C TRP A 15 4.47 8.05 29.63
N GLY A 16 4.67 7.76 30.92
CA GLY A 16 3.82 6.84 31.66
C GLY A 16 2.37 7.32 31.76
N MET A 17 2.21 8.62 31.96
CA MET A 17 0.88 9.23 32.07
C MET A 17 0.16 9.30 30.71
N LEU A 18 0.90 9.58 29.66
CA LEU A 18 0.38 9.58 28.28
C LEU A 18 -0.04 8.19 27.84
N ALA A 19 0.75 7.17 28.19
CA ALA A 19 0.41 5.77 27.87
C ALA A 19 -0.87 5.33 28.60
N LEU A 20 -1.08 5.75 29.83
CA LEU A 20 -2.28 5.42 30.60
C LEU A 20 -3.54 6.07 30.02
N VAL A 21 -3.47 7.32 29.58
CA VAL A 21 -4.57 8.03 28.92
C VAL A 21 -4.90 7.39 27.58
N PHE A 22 -3.90 6.92 26.85
CA PHE A 22 -4.10 6.23 25.56
C PHE A 22 -4.82 4.89 25.74
N VAL A 23 -4.50 4.12 26.76
CA VAL A 23 -5.18 2.84 27.06
C VAL A 23 -6.64 3.05 27.43
N LEU A 24 -6.94 4.08 28.21
CA LEU A 24 -8.34 4.44 28.56
C LEU A 24 -9.12 4.96 27.35
N GLY A 25 -8.48 5.71 26.45
CA GLY A 25 -9.08 6.19 25.22
C GLY A 25 -9.37 5.07 24.22
N ALA A 26 -8.51 4.08 24.11
CA ALA A 26 -8.68 2.94 23.22
C ALA A 26 -9.87 2.05 23.60
N GLY A 27 -10.21 1.95 24.88
CA GLY A 27 -11.35 1.17 25.34
C GLY A 27 -12.71 1.73 24.98
N LEU A 28 -12.80 3.03 24.71
CA LEU A 28 -14.06 3.71 24.38
C LEU A 28 -14.34 3.79 22.86
N PHE A 29 -13.34 3.58 22.01
CA PHE A 29 -13.44 3.72 20.55
C PHE A 29 -13.17 2.41 19.79
N ALA A 30 -13.20 1.27 20.46
CA ALA A 30 -12.88 -0.03 19.86
C ALA A 30 -13.87 -0.48 18.79
N GLU A 31 -14.99 0.20 18.64
CA GLU A 31 -16.07 -0.24 17.77
C GLU A 31 -16.08 0.37 16.37
N ASP A 32 -15.29 1.44 16.12
CA ASP A 32 -15.42 2.21 14.87
C ASP A 32 -14.16 2.23 14.01
N LEU A 33 -13.10 1.55 14.39
CA LEU A 33 -11.91 1.46 13.55
C LEU A 33 -11.97 0.21 12.67
N ALA A 34 -12.85 0.23 11.69
CA ALA A 34 -12.66 -0.58 10.52
C ALA A 34 -11.41 -0.07 9.78
N PHE A 35 -10.23 -0.52 10.20
CA PHE A 35 -9.06 -0.41 9.37
C PHE A 35 -9.33 -1.21 8.10
N VAL A 36 -9.68 -0.50 7.05
CA VAL A 36 -9.53 -1.03 5.72
C VAL A 36 -8.01 -1.10 5.51
N SER A 37 -7.42 -2.19 5.96
CA SER A 37 -6.08 -2.55 5.60
C SER A 37 -6.11 -2.76 4.09
N HIS A 38 -5.61 -1.79 3.34
CA HIS A 38 -5.23 -2.03 1.96
C HIS A 38 -4.03 -2.96 2.04
N ALA A 39 -4.28 -4.24 1.93
CA ALA A 39 -3.24 -5.23 1.85
C ALA A 39 -2.48 -4.97 0.54
N GLU A 40 -1.31 -4.36 0.66
CA GLU A 40 -0.37 -4.26 -0.45
C GLU A 40 0.08 -5.68 -0.78
N SER A 41 -0.09 -6.07 -2.03
CA SER A 41 0.39 -7.36 -2.50
C SER A 41 1.88 -7.28 -2.79
N ALA A 42 2.65 -8.26 -2.33
CA ALA A 42 4.05 -8.38 -2.67
C ALA A 42 4.23 -9.19 -3.96
N ALA A 43 5.07 -8.69 -4.85
CA ALA A 43 5.43 -9.38 -6.09
C ALA A 43 6.94 -9.37 -6.32
N LYS A 44 7.40 -10.39 -7.03
CA LYS A 44 8.80 -10.56 -7.43
C LYS A 44 8.92 -10.40 -8.94
N VAL A 45 9.92 -9.63 -9.37
CA VAL A 45 10.21 -9.44 -10.79
C VAL A 45 10.78 -10.74 -11.38
N THR A 46 10.15 -11.25 -12.42
CA THR A 46 10.56 -12.48 -13.12
C THR A 46 11.35 -12.20 -14.40
N ALA A 47 11.09 -11.06 -15.04
CA ALA A 47 11.84 -10.62 -16.20
C ALA A 47 13.25 -10.15 -15.84
N SER A 48 14.19 -10.22 -16.77
CA SER A 48 15.56 -9.73 -16.58
C SER A 48 15.61 -8.26 -16.17
N SER A 49 14.68 -7.46 -16.70
CA SER A 49 14.44 -6.09 -16.33
C SER A 49 12.98 -5.74 -16.65
N ALA A 50 12.26 -5.21 -15.68
CA ALA A 50 10.90 -4.76 -15.85
C ALA A 50 10.87 -3.23 -15.88
N LYS A 51 10.35 -2.65 -16.95
CA LYS A 51 10.19 -1.20 -17.08
C LYS A 51 9.01 -0.74 -16.27
N ILE A 52 9.21 0.33 -15.52
CA ILE A 52 8.15 1.02 -14.78
C ILE A 52 7.81 2.29 -15.55
N ARG A 53 6.53 2.47 -15.82
CA ARG A 53 6.02 3.53 -16.69
C ARG A 53 5.15 4.50 -15.91
N LYS A 54 4.96 5.67 -16.46
CA LYS A 54 4.17 6.75 -15.86
C LYS A 54 2.68 6.45 -15.84
N THR A 55 2.19 5.74 -16.86
CA THR A 55 0.79 5.31 -16.98
C THR A 55 0.71 3.84 -17.39
N ALA A 56 -0.46 3.22 -17.22
CA ALA A 56 -0.72 1.84 -17.58
C ALA A 56 -0.84 1.65 -19.11
N ASP A 57 0.25 1.88 -19.81
CA ASP A 57 0.33 1.80 -21.27
C ASP A 57 1.76 1.52 -21.73
N SER A 58 1.92 0.64 -22.71
CA SER A 58 3.22 0.25 -23.27
C SER A 58 3.92 1.37 -24.03
N SER A 59 3.20 2.39 -24.48
CA SER A 59 3.74 3.58 -25.14
C SER A 59 4.10 4.69 -24.16
N SER A 60 3.69 4.57 -22.90
CA SER A 60 3.96 5.58 -21.86
C SER A 60 5.44 5.71 -21.54
N GLU A 61 5.81 6.89 -21.07
CA GLU A 61 7.17 7.21 -20.61
C GLU A 61 7.66 6.22 -19.55
N VAL A 62 8.90 5.78 -19.69
CA VAL A 62 9.59 4.95 -18.70
C VAL A 62 10.18 5.85 -17.63
N ILE A 63 9.72 5.69 -16.40
CA ILE A 63 10.17 6.48 -15.24
C ILE A 63 11.10 5.70 -14.31
N GLY A 64 11.24 4.38 -14.53
CA GLY A 64 12.11 3.54 -13.73
C GLY A 64 12.20 2.13 -14.27
N SER A 65 12.96 1.30 -13.59
CA SER A 65 13.09 -0.12 -13.89
C SER A 65 13.35 -0.93 -12.62
N ALA A 66 12.88 -2.18 -12.62
CA ALA A 66 13.15 -3.14 -11.57
C ALA A 66 13.93 -4.33 -12.12
N ALA A 67 15.01 -4.70 -11.46
CA ALA A 67 15.85 -5.84 -11.84
C ALA A 67 15.14 -7.17 -11.48
N LYS A 68 15.57 -8.24 -12.13
CA LYS A 68 15.13 -9.60 -11.81
C LYS A 68 15.31 -9.89 -10.32
N ASP A 69 14.38 -10.64 -9.78
CA ASP A 69 14.32 -11.07 -8.37
C ASP A 69 14.09 -9.96 -7.35
N LYS A 70 13.94 -8.70 -7.78
CA LYS A 70 13.54 -7.62 -6.88
C LYS A 70 12.10 -7.82 -6.42
N THR A 71 11.87 -7.67 -5.11
CA THR A 71 10.53 -7.62 -4.52
C THR A 71 9.99 -6.20 -4.62
N ILE A 72 8.75 -6.06 -5.04
CA ILE A 72 8.03 -4.79 -5.17
C ILE A 72 6.68 -4.89 -4.49
N SER A 73 6.20 -3.78 -3.93
CA SER A 73 4.86 -3.67 -3.37
C SER A 73 3.88 -3.17 -4.42
N ILE A 74 2.80 -3.91 -4.62
CA ILE A 74 1.72 -3.57 -5.52
C ILE A 74 0.60 -2.91 -4.73
N LYS A 75 0.25 -1.69 -5.09
CA LYS A 75 -0.84 -0.94 -4.49
C LYS A 75 -2.19 -1.33 -5.08
N SER A 76 -2.26 -1.45 -6.41
CA SER A 76 -3.48 -1.79 -7.13
C SER A 76 -3.19 -2.39 -8.50
N GLN A 77 -4.21 -2.90 -9.15
CA GLN A 77 -4.15 -3.34 -10.54
C GLN A 77 -5.16 -2.59 -11.40
N THR A 78 -4.81 -2.36 -12.64
CA THR A 78 -5.68 -1.73 -13.64
C THR A 78 -5.49 -2.37 -15.00
N LYS A 79 -6.50 -2.27 -15.86
CA LYS A 79 -6.36 -2.65 -17.26
C LYS A 79 -5.86 -1.45 -18.06
N GLY A 80 -4.75 -1.65 -18.76
CA GLY A 80 -4.19 -0.62 -19.63
C GLY A 80 -4.95 -0.45 -20.93
N ALA A 81 -4.69 0.66 -21.59
CA ALA A 81 -5.24 0.94 -22.93
C ALA A 81 -4.76 -0.06 -23.99
N ASP A 82 -3.60 -0.66 -23.76
CA ASP A 82 -3.00 -1.71 -24.60
C ASP A 82 -3.61 -3.11 -24.38
N GLY A 83 -4.58 -3.24 -23.48
CA GLY A 83 -5.26 -4.50 -23.16
C GLY A 83 -4.55 -5.38 -22.13
N TYR A 84 -3.35 -5.01 -21.69
CA TYR A 84 -2.63 -5.73 -20.64
C TYR A 84 -3.10 -5.29 -19.25
N THR A 85 -2.92 -6.16 -18.26
CA THR A 85 -3.07 -5.81 -16.85
C THR A 85 -1.78 -5.18 -16.36
N TRP A 86 -1.90 -4.06 -15.65
CA TRP A 86 -0.82 -3.30 -15.09
C TRP A 86 -0.98 -3.21 -13.58
N TYR A 87 0.14 -3.27 -12.87
CA TYR A 87 0.20 -3.07 -11.43
C TYR A 87 0.74 -1.69 -11.11
N GLU A 88 0.01 -0.95 -10.29
CA GLU A 88 0.47 0.30 -9.70
C GLU A 88 1.44 -0.04 -8.58
N VAL A 89 2.67 0.42 -8.67
CA VAL A 89 3.76 0.10 -7.76
C VAL A 89 4.50 1.37 -7.30
N TYR A 90 5.14 1.29 -6.15
CA TYR A 90 5.99 2.36 -5.67
C TYR A 90 7.36 2.30 -6.36
N VAL A 91 7.75 3.37 -7.03
CA VAL A 91 9.09 3.58 -7.59
C VAL A 91 10.03 4.03 -6.48
N ASP A 92 9.53 4.95 -5.65
CA ASP A 92 10.14 5.46 -4.43
C ASP A 92 9.04 5.81 -3.41
N ALA A 93 9.40 6.40 -2.27
CA ALA A 93 8.46 6.72 -1.18
C ALA A 93 7.29 7.63 -1.59
N SER A 94 7.41 8.38 -2.68
CA SER A 94 6.41 9.38 -3.12
C SER A 94 5.96 9.21 -4.56
N THR A 95 6.66 8.39 -5.35
CA THR A 95 6.42 8.23 -6.78
C THR A 95 5.78 6.88 -7.08
N LEU A 96 4.63 6.92 -7.72
CA LEU A 96 3.94 5.74 -8.24
C LEU A 96 4.25 5.56 -9.72
N GLY A 97 4.29 4.31 -10.15
CA GLY A 97 4.44 3.94 -11.55
C GLY A 97 3.69 2.65 -11.86
N TYR A 98 3.73 2.24 -13.10
CA TYR A 98 3.01 1.07 -13.58
C TYR A 98 3.97 0.05 -14.18
N ILE A 99 3.83 -1.20 -13.75
CA ILE A 99 4.57 -2.35 -14.27
C ILE A 99 3.60 -3.37 -14.85
N ARG A 100 3.93 -3.96 -15.97
CA ARG A 100 3.09 -4.98 -16.59
C ARG A 100 3.05 -6.26 -15.75
N SER A 101 1.86 -6.82 -15.58
CA SER A 101 1.63 -7.99 -14.71
C SER A 101 2.39 -9.25 -15.14
N ASP A 102 2.66 -9.42 -16.44
CA ASP A 102 3.41 -10.56 -16.98
C ASP A 102 4.92 -10.53 -16.69
N LEU A 103 5.43 -9.39 -16.18
CA LEU A 103 6.85 -9.23 -15.83
C LEU A 103 7.14 -9.52 -14.35
N VAL A 104 6.09 -9.80 -13.56
CA VAL A 104 6.18 -10.04 -12.13
C VAL A 104 5.32 -11.22 -11.71
N SER A 105 5.65 -11.85 -10.60
CA SER A 105 4.86 -12.92 -9.98
C SER A 105 4.50 -12.53 -8.56
N ILE A 106 3.23 -12.61 -8.20
CA ILE A 106 2.75 -12.34 -6.86
C ILE A 106 3.25 -13.45 -5.94
N THR A 107 3.85 -13.07 -4.82
CA THR A 107 4.54 -14.00 -3.91
C THR A 107 3.74 -14.31 -2.64
N ASP A 108 2.79 -13.48 -2.28
CA ASP A 108 1.96 -13.63 -1.08
C ASP A 108 0.61 -14.31 -1.32
N GLY A 109 0.32 -14.71 -2.57
CA GLY A 109 -0.92 -15.36 -2.95
C GLY A 109 -2.15 -14.45 -2.93
N SER A 110 -1.97 -13.17 -2.68
CA SER A 110 -3.05 -12.19 -2.69
C SER A 110 -3.36 -11.70 -4.11
N THR A 111 -4.59 -11.27 -4.33
CA THR A 111 -4.96 -10.59 -5.58
C THR A 111 -4.94 -9.09 -5.33
N PRO A 112 -4.14 -8.30 -6.07
CA PRO A 112 -4.13 -6.86 -5.91
C PRO A 112 -5.54 -6.26 -6.13
N PRO A 113 -5.95 -5.28 -5.35
CA PRO A 113 -7.24 -4.64 -5.54
C PRO A 113 -7.32 -3.99 -6.92
N SER A 114 -8.46 -4.12 -7.59
CA SER A 114 -8.68 -3.46 -8.88
C SER A 114 -8.94 -1.97 -8.67
N SER A 115 -8.19 -1.13 -9.37
CA SER A 115 -8.39 0.32 -9.36
C SER A 115 -9.47 0.80 -10.35
N SER A 116 -10.13 -0.12 -11.05
CA SER A 116 -11.29 0.25 -11.85
C SER A 116 -12.40 0.69 -10.91
N GLY A 117 -12.68 1.99 -10.88
CA GLY A 117 -13.82 2.57 -10.18
C GLY A 117 -15.12 2.06 -10.77
N THR A 118 -15.49 0.86 -10.42
CA THR A 118 -16.83 0.36 -10.70
C THR A 118 -17.71 0.84 -9.56
N THR A 119 -18.52 1.81 -9.84
CA THR A 119 -19.72 2.10 -9.09
C THR A 119 -20.48 0.80 -8.96
N THR A 120 -20.42 0.19 -7.79
CA THR A 120 -21.26 -0.97 -7.48
C THR A 120 -22.69 -0.48 -7.40
N THR A 121 -23.39 -0.55 -8.49
CA THR A 121 -24.85 -0.44 -8.49
C THR A 121 -25.35 -1.70 -7.80
N THR A 122 -25.65 -1.59 -6.53
CA THR A 122 -26.36 -2.62 -5.78
C THR A 122 -27.78 -2.68 -6.34
N THR A 123 -28.01 -3.58 -7.27
CA THR A 123 -29.35 -3.93 -7.70
C THR A 123 -29.97 -4.77 -6.61
N THR A 124 -30.72 -4.14 -5.73
CA THR A 124 -31.59 -4.83 -4.79
C THR A 124 -32.78 -5.39 -5.58
N THR A 125 -32.69 -6.64 -5.93
CA THR A 125 -33.85 -7.37 -6.47
C THR A 125 -34.77 -7.71 -5.30
N THR A 126 -35.78 -6.90 -5.11
CA THR A 126 -36.88 -7.24 -4.23
C THR A 126 -37.78 -8.21 -4.99
N THR A 127 -37.70 -9.48 -4.65
CA THR A 127 -38.69 -10.47 -5.10
C THR A 127 -39.86 -10.40 -4.16
N THR A 128 -40.97 -9.97 -4.67
CA THR A 128 -42.27 -10.03 -4.00
C THR A 128 -42.92 -11.38 -4.31
#